data_514b87b00302f9888827559ee1065087
#
_entry.id   514b87b00302f9888827559ee1065087
#
_cell.length_a   1.000
_cell.length_b   1.000
_cell.length_c   1.000
_cell.angle_alpha   90.00
_cell.angle_beta   90.00
_cell.angle_gamma   90.00
#
_symmetry.space_group_name_H-M   'P 1'
#
loop_
_entity.id
_entity.type
_entity.pdbx_description
1 polymer ?
#
loop_
_entity_poly.entity_id
_entity_poly.type
_entity_poly.pdbx_seq_one_letter_code
_entity_poly.pdbx_strand_id
1 'polypeptide(L)'
;MISRAQGKTWTAGVAARKQQKLSALDKAMLKWVVVDPEDRLLDASIGSGLMAEYLRRNMQCEVCGVSDNMESVREARSRLQNCDIVYAAPGDIPWRENAFDTVLLKYQGEEDCTFLRTLNEVSRVLRAGGQLILGTVCYPAAVNAIAGMLSSDAEENHPFQRDDTAEMLGECGFENITWQRTGFGTGVMIAWKHKPNVNEMRNNG
;
A
#
# COMPACT_ATOMS: atom_id res chain seq x y z
N MET A 1 -36.46 53.59 18.13
CA MET A 1 -36.21 52.22 18.71
C MET A 1 -35.48 51.42 17.62
N ILE A 2 -34.19 51.28 17.78
CA ILE A 2 -33.35 50.57 16.80
C ILE A 2 -33.00 49.20 17.39
N SER A 3 -33.53 48.13 16.78
CA SER A 3 -33.31 46.76 17.19
C SER A 3 -31.90 46.31 16.75
N ARG A 4 -31.07 45.93 17.73
CA ARG A 4 -29.75 45.33 17.50
C ARG A 4 -29.92 43.90 17.00
N ALA A 5 -29.54 43.65 15.74
CA ALA A 5 -29.32 42.29 15.26
C ALA A 5 -28.02 41.74 15.85
N GLN A 6 -28.12 40.73 16.71
CA GLN A 6 -26.98 39.99 17.24
C GLN A 6 -26.39 39.09 16.13
N GLY A 7 -25.18 39.42 15.70
CA GLY A 7 -24.41 38.57 14.79
C GLY A 7 -24.03 37.27 15.52
N LYS A 8 -24.57 36.13 15.04
CA LYS A 8 -24.05 34.82 15.38
C LYS A 8 -22.72 34.62 14.68
N THR A 9 -21.63 34.76 15.42
CA THR A 9 -20.31 34.33 14.97
C THR A 9 -20.32 32.79 14.83
N TRP A 10 -20.25 32.33 13.58
CA TRP A 10 -19.98 30.93 13.30
C TRP A 10 -18.49 30.67 13.63
N THR A 11 -18.22 30.25 14.84
CA THR A 11 -16.97 29.55 15.14
C THR A 11 -17.08 28.20 14.49
N ALA A 12 -16.51 28.06 13.27
CA ALA A 12 -16.27 26.76 12.68
C ALA A 12 -15.42 25.97 13.67
N GLY A 13 -16.08 25.03 14.37
CA GLY A 13 -15.39 24.10 15.25
C GLY A 13 -14.36 23.36 14.41
N VAL A 14 -13.09 23.62 14.69
CA VAL A 14 -12.00 22.76 14.25
C VAL A 14 -12.26 21.43 14.93
N ALA A 15 -12.91 20.51 14.21
CA ALA A 15 -13.10 19.16 14.69
C ALA A 15 -11.70 18.63 15.05
N ALA A 16 -11.50 18.33 16.33
CA ALA A 16 -10.24 17.81 16.82
C ALA A 16 -9.91 16.57 15.96
N ARG A 17 -8.88 16.66 15.12
CA ARG A 17 -8.42 15.55 14.30
C ARG A 17 -8.14 14.39 15.25
N LYS A 18 -8.99 13.35 15.17
CA LYS A 18 -8.80 12.13 15.95
C LYS A 18 -7.37 11.67 15.63
N GLN A 19 -6.52 11.57 16.64
CA GLN A 19 -5.11 11.25 16.45
C GLN A 19 -5.04 9.83 15.89
N GLN A 20 -4.94 9.73 14.57
CA GLN A 20 -4.83 8.44 13.87
C GLN A 20 -3.45 7.86 14.18
N LYS A 21 -3.42 6.55 14.43
CA LYS A 21 -2.20 5.81 14.74
C LYS A 21 -1.95 4.77 13.65
N LEU A 22 -0.69 4.49 13.39
CA LEU A 22 -0.29 3.37 12.54
C LEU A 22 -0.93 2.07 13.04
N SER A 23 -1.53 1.32 12.12
CA SER A 23 -2.09 0.00 12.40
C SER A 23 -0.99 -1.00 12.78
N ALA A 24 -1.38 -2.17 13.28
CA ALA A 24 -0.43 -3.26 13.53
C ALA A 24 0.26 -3.72 12.24
N LEU A 25 -0.49 -3.76 11.13
CA LEU A 25 0.04 -4.11 9.82
C LEU A 25 1.03 -3.06 9.30
N ASP A 26 0.71 -1.75 9.41
CA ASP A 26 1.65 -0.69 9.03
C ASP A 26 2.99 -0.82 9.77
N LYS A 27 2.92 -1.03 11.08
CA LYS A 27 4.11 -1.20 11.92
C LYS A 27 4.91 -2.46 11.55
N ALA A 28 4.22 -3.51 11.13
CA ALA A 28 4.85 -4.74 10.68
C ALA A 28 5.56 -4.55 9.34
N MET A 29 4.93 -3.88 8.38
CA MET A 29 5.51 -3.55 7.08
C MET A 29 6.74 -2.65 7.23
N LEU A 30 6.66 -1.62 8.06
CA LEU A 30 7.74 -0.65 8.30
C LEU A 30 9.05 -1.27 8.82
N LYS A 31 8.99 -2.45 9.44
CA LYS A 31 10.20 -3.18 9.89
C LYS A 31 11.06 -3.69 8.75
N TRP A 32 10.49 -3.84 7.57
CA TRP A 32 11.15 -4.39 6.39
C TRP A 32 11.55 -3.34 5.37
N VAL A 33 11.15 -2.09 5.60
CA VAL A 33 11.54 -0.97 4.72
C VAL A 33 13.01 -0.66 4.97
N VAL A 34 13.80 -0.83 3.92
CA VAL A 34 15.20 -0.42 3.86
C VAL A 34 15.34 0.52 2.68
N VAL A 35 15.54 1.79 2.95
CA VAL A 35 15.64 2.83 1.93
C VAL A 35 16.74 3.83 2.30
N ASP A 36 17.43 4.32 1.30
CA ASP A 36 18.35 5.42 1.40
C ASP A 36 17.64 6.78 1.16
N PRO A 37 18.23 7.92 1.57
CA PRO A 37 17.60 9.24 1.37
C PRO A 37 17.34 9.60 -0.11
N GLU A 38 18.08 9.00 -1.04
CA GLU A 38 17.93 9.22 -2.48
C GLU A 38 16.90 8.27 -3.12
N ASP A 39 16.40 7.28 -2.36
CA ASP A 39 15.44 6.31 -2.86
C ASP A 39 14.05 6.92 -3.01
N ARG A 40 13.31 6.41 -4.00
CA ARG A 40 11.90 6.73 -4.23
C ARG A 40 11.03 5.56 -3.80
N LEU A 41 10.11 5.85 -2.90
CA LEU A 41 9.16 4.88 -2.37
C LEU A 41 7.74 5.20 -2.85
N LEU A 42 7.03 4.19 -3.31
CA LEU A 42 5.60 4.27 -3.63
C LEU A 42 4.78 3.53 -2.57
N ASP A 43 3.82 4.23 -1.96
CA ASP A 43 2.73 3.59 -1.21
C ASP A 43 1.54 3.38 -2.17
N ALA A 44 1.41 2.16 -2.71
CA ALA A 44 0.38 1.80 -3.69
C ALA A 44 -1.01 1.59 -3.07
N SER A 45 -1.12 1.78 -1.77
CA SER A 45 -2.37 1.70 -0.98
C SER A 45 -2.38 2.76 0.12
N ILE A 46 -2.11 4.02 -0.24
CA ILE A 46 -1.69 5.08 0.68
C ILE A 46 -2.71 5.40 1.80
N GLY A 47 -4.00 5.13 1.60
CA GLY A 47 -5.03 5.44 2.59
C GLY A 47 -4.94 6.89 3.09
N SER A 48 -4.93 7.08 4.41
CA SER A 48 -4.80 8.41 5.03
C SER A 48 -3.41 9.03 4.96
N GLY A 49 -2.42 8.33 4.42
CA GLY A 49 -1.02 8.78 4.32
C GLY A 49 -0.19 8.70 5.61
N LEU A 50 -0.67 8.02 6.66
CA LEU A 50 0.03 7.92 7.94
C LEU A 50 1.38 7.19 7.82
N MET A 51 1.41 6.08 7.07
CA MET A 51 2.63 5.30 6.89
C MET A 51 3.65 6.09 6.04
N ALA A 52 3.18 6.72 4.97
CA ALA A 52 3.98 7.60 4.13
C ALA A 52 4.55 8.82 4.90
N GLU A 53 3.74 9.43 5.78
CA GLU A 53 4.21 10.51 6.67
C GLU A 53 5.31 10.04 7.62
N TYR A 54 5.15 8.85 8.19
CA TYR A 54 6.16 8.25 9.07
C TYR A 54 7.47 8.01 8.32
N LEU A 55 7.42 7.43 7.13
CA LEU A 55 8.59 7.15 6.29
C LEU A 55 9.34 8.42 5.92
N ARG A 56 8.62 9.42 5.39
CA ARG A 56 9.21 10.69 5.02
C ARG A 56 9.92 11.39 6.19
N ARG A 57 9.33 11.34 7.39
CA ARG A 57 9.91 11.98 8.58
C ARG A 57 11.14 11.26 9.14
N ASN A 58 11.15 9.92 9.06
CA ASN A 58 12.18 9.14 9.74
C ASN A 58 13.27 8.63 8.79
N MET A 59 12.97 8.43 7.50
CA MET A 59 13.91 7.88 6.52
C MET A 59 14.39 8.92 5.50
N GLN A 60 13.72 10.07 5.43
CA GLN A 60 14.05 11.20 4.55
C GLN A 60 14.05 10.88 3.04
N CYS A 61 13.46 9.73 2.64
CA CYS A 61 13.30 9.35 1.24
C CYS A 61 12.14 10.10 0.56
N GLU A 62 12.15 10.11 -0.78
CA GLU A 62 11.01 10.61 -1.56
C GLU A 62 9.85 9.61 -1.48
N VAL A 63 8.66 10.08 -1.08
CA VAL A 63 7.47 9.23 -0.96
C VAL A 63 6.39 9.72 -1.90
N CYS A 64 5.91 8.82 -2.75
CA CYS A 64 4.74 8.98 -3.62
C CYS A 64 3.61 8.07 -3.16
N GLY A 65 2.38 8.30 -3.62
CA GLY A 65 1.27 7.44 -3.27
C GLY A 65 0.12 7.43 -4.26
N VAL A 66 -0.58 6.30 -4.32
CA VAL A 66 -1.83 6.17 -5.08
C VAL A 66 -2.95 5.63 -4.21
N SER A 67 -4.17 6.00 -4.57
CA SER A 67 -5.40 5.40 -4.08
C SER A 67 -6.51 5.64 -5.10
N ASP A 68 -7.41 4.68 -5.26
CA ASP A 68 -8.67 4.79 -5.99
C ASP A 68 -9.81 5.38 -5.13
N ASN A 69 -9.50 5.76 -3.89
CA ASN A 69 -10.42 6.44 -3.00
C ASN A 69 -10.08 7.94 -2.91
N MET A 70 -10.96 8.79 -3.43
CA MET A 70 -10.74 10.24 -3.48
C MET A 70 -10.64 10.90 -2.09
N GLU A 71 -11.33 10.36 -1.07
CA GLU A 71 -11.23 10.86 0.30
C GLU A 71 -9.85 10.57 0.89
N SER A 72 -9.35 9.35 0.68
CA SER A 72 -7.98 8.96 1.04
C SER A 72 -6.94 9.86 0.40
N VAL A 73 -7.08 10.15 -0.91
CA VAL A 73 -6.18 11.06 -1.62
C VAL A 73 -6.21 12.46 -1.02
N ARG A 74 -7.39 12.99 -0.71
CA ARG A 74 -7.52 14.33 -0.07
C ARG A 74 -6.88 14.36 1.30
N GLU A 75 -7.10 13.33 2.11
CA GLU A 75 -6.54 13.22 3.44
C GLU A 75 -5.01 13.11 3.37
N ALA A 76 -4.48 12.22 2.53
CA ALA A 76 -3.04 12.04 2.33
C ALA A 76 -2.37 13.33 1.85
N ARG A 77 -2.95 14.03 0.86
CA ARG A 77 -2.44 15.34 0.39
C ARG A 77 -2.44 16.41 1.48
N SER A 78 -3.44 16.41 2.36
CA SER A 78 -3.49 17.36 3.48
C SER A 78 -2.41 17.09 4.53
N ARG A 79 -1.92 15.87 4.61
CA ARG A 79 -0.89 15.39 5.53
C ARG A 79 0.50 15.50 4.95
N LEU A 80 0.65 15.18 3.67
CA LEU A 80 1.90 15.04 2.94
C LEU A 80 2.05 16.19 1.93
N GLN A 81 2.31 17.38 2.45
CA GLN A 81 2.61 18.52 1.58
C GLN A 81 3.88 18.25 0.77
N ASN A 82 3.85 18.57 -0.53
CA ASN A 82 4.95 18.37 -1.48
C ASN A 82 5.30 16.88 -1.75
N CYS A 83 4.31 15.98 -1.63
CA CYS A 83 4.42 14.59 -2.10
C CYS A 83 3.47 14.38 -3.27
N ASP A 84 3.89 13.58 -4.24
CA ASP A 84 3.05 13.20 -5.38
C ASP A 84 2.04 12.12 -4.97
N ILE A 85 0.84 12.57 -4.61
CA ILE A 85 -0.28 11.69 -4.28
C ILE A 85 -1.31 11.77 -5.40
N VAL A 86 -1.60 10.64 -6.05
CA VAL A 86 -2.44 10.58 -7.23
C VAL A 86 -3.69 9.73 -6.99
N TYR A 87 -4.81 10.18 -7.56
CA TYR A 87 -6.02 9.36 -7.65
C TYR A 87 -5.88 8.40 -8.84
N ALA A 88 -5.63 7.14 -8.57
CA ALA A 88 -5.51 6.07 -9.56
C ALA A 88 -5.72 4.72 -8.89
N ALA A 89 -6.14 3.72 -9.66
CA ALA A 89 -6.20 2.35 -9.18
C ALA A 89 -4.79 1.75 -9.05
N PRO A 90 -4.54 0.85 -8.08
CA PRO A 90 -3.25 0.15 -7.97
C PRO A 90 -2.89 -0.68 -9.21
N GLY A 91 -3.90 -1.10 -9.99
CA GLY A 91 -3.71 -1.78 -11.28
C GLY A 91 -3.50 -0.85 -12.49
N ASP A 92 -3.34 0.48 -12.27
CA ASP A 92 -3.07 1.48 -13.31
C ASP A 92 -2.25 2.64 -12.70
N ILE A 93 -1.00 2.35 -12.36
CA ILE A 93 -0.10 3.25 -11.64
C ILE A 93 0.45 4.32 -12.60
N PRO A 94 0.21 5.63 -12.37
CA PRO A 94 0.52 6.70 -13.33
C PRO A 94 1.99 7.15 -13.31
N TRP A 95 2.92 6.24 -13.07
CA TRP A 95 4.36 6.49 -13.21
C TRP A 95 4.97 5.56 -14.25
N ARG A 96 6.11 6.01 -14.80
CA ARG A 96 6.87 5.21 -15.77
C ARG A 96 7.43 3.95 -15.14
N GLU A 97 7.84 3.02 -15.98
CA GLU A 97 8.60 1.85 -15.56
C GLU A 97 9.89 2.23 -14.83
N ASN A 98 10.33 1.38 -13.91
CA ASN A 98 11.57 1.53 -13.14
C ASN A 98 11.68 2.89 -12.41
N ALA A 99 10.56 3.41 -11.90
CA ALA A 99 10.50 4.71 -11.24
C ALA A 99 10.76 4.65 -9.73
N PHE A 100 10.66 3.48 -9.10
CA PHE A 100 10.70 3.31 -7.65
C PHE A 100 11.70 2.23 -7.22
N ASP A 101 12.29 2.46 -6.06
CA ASP A 101 13.21 1.56 -5.38
C ASP A 101 12.46 0.57 -4.49
N THR A 102 11.40 1.04 -3.85
CA THR A 102 10.53 0.26 -2.96
C THR A 102 9.07 0.58 -3.22
N VAL A 103 8.24 -0.46 -3.24
CA VAL A 103 6.77 -0.33 -3.27
C VAL A 103 6.17 -0.99 -2.05
N LEU A 104 5.28 -0.27 -1.38
CA LEU A 104 4.40 -0.79 -0.33
C LEU A 104 3.02 -1.05 -0.91
N LEU A 105 2.49 -2.24 -0.69
CA LEU A 105 1.15 -2.64 -1.12
C LEU A 105 0.45 -3.36 0.02
N LYS A 106 -0.84 -3.06 0.23
CA LYS A 106 -1.70 -3.82 1.16
C LYS A 106 -2.71 -4.61 0.34
N TYR A 107 -2.71 -5.93 0.53
CA TYR A 107 -3.76 -6.79 -0.01
C TYR A 107 -5.01 -6.64 0.85
N GLN A 108 -6.15 -6.38 0.22
CA GLN A 108 -7.42 -6.12 0.89
C GLN A 108 -8.52 -7.12 0.52
N GLY A 109 -8.15 -8.24 -0.10
CA GLY A 109 -9.10 -9.27 -0.53
C GLY A 109 -9.66 -9.04 -1.92
N GLU A 110 -8.88 -8.41 -2.80
CA GLU A 110 -9.23 -8.25 -4.21
C GLU A 110 -9.34 -9.60 -4.92
N GLU A 111 -10.15 -9.66 -5.98
CA GLU A 111 -10.19 -10.81 -6.88
C GLU A 111 -8.81 -11.06 -7.51
N ASP A 112 -8.46 -12.33 -7.76
CA ASP A 112 -7.16 -12.74 -8.26
C ASP A 112 -6.75 -12.01 -9.55
N CYS A 113 -7.67 -11.80 -10.48
CA CYS A 113 -7.39 -11.08 -11.72
C CYS A 113 -7.06 -9.60 -11.49
N THR A 114 -7.73 -8.94 -10.55
CA THR A 114 -7.46 -7.54 -10.15
C THR A 114 -6.14 -7.45 -9.41
N PHE A 115 -5.89 -8.40 -8.53
CA PHE A 115 -4.64 -8.46 -7.76
C PHE A 115 -3.44 -8.75 -8.68
N LEU A 116 -3.54 -9.69 -9.60
CA LEU A 116 -2.49 -9.98 -10.59
C LEU A 116 -2.18 -8.76 -11.47
N ARG A 117 -3.20 -8.01 -11.89
CA ARG A 117 -3.01 -6.75 -12.61
C ARG A 117 -2.24 -5.73 -11.76
N THR A 118 -2.58 -5.62 -10.48
CA THR A 118 -1.86 -4.75 -9.53
C THR A 118 -0.41 -5.18 -9.37
N LEU A 119 -0.13 -6.47 -9.23
CA LEU A 119 1.24 -6.99 -9.13
C LEU A 119 2.08 -6.73 -10.39
N ASN A 120 1.48 -6.84 -11.58
CA ASN A 120 2.14 -6.50 -12.84
C ASN A 120 2.51 -5.01 -12.90
N GLU A 121 1.60 -4.11 -12.49
CA GLU A 121 1.87 -2.68 -12.42
C GLU A 121 2.96 -2.35 -11.39
N VAL A 122 2.90 -2.96 -10.21
CA VAL A 122 3.95 -2.85 -9.19
C VAL A 122 5.30 -3.31 -9.73
N SER A 123 5.33 -4.47 -10.41
CA SER A 123 6.55 -4.95 -11.06
C SER A 123 7.05 -3.97 -12.13
N ARG A 124 6.16 -3.40 -12.94
CA ARG A 124 6.51 -2.44 -13.99
C ARG A 124 7.19 -1.19 -13.41
N VAL A 125 6.62 -0.62 -12.35
CA VAL A 125 7.13 0.63 -11.77
C VAL A 125 8.34 0.45 -10.87
N LEU A 126 8.59 -0.75 -10.34
CA LEU A 126 9.80 -1.07 -9.59
C LEU A 126 11.01 -1.16 -10.53
N ARG A 127 12.15 -0.64 -10.10
CA ARG A 127 13.44 -0.87 -10.77
C ARG A 127 13.89 -2.33 -10.59
N ALA A 128 14.76 -2.80 -11.47
CA ALA A 128 15.40 -4.10 -11.31
C ALA A 128 16.16 -4.19 -9.97
N GLY A 129 15.88 -5.21 -9.17
CA GLY A 129 16.37 -5.36 -7.80
C GLY A 129 15.63 -4.49 -6.77
N GLY A 130 14.57 -3.79 -7.16
CA GLY A 130 13.71 -3.04 -6.24
C GLY A 130 12.86 -3.97 -5.36
N GLN A 131 12.45 -3.48 -4.20
CA GLN A 131 11.76 -4.24 -3.16
C GLN A 131 10.24 -4.01 -3.19
N LEU A 132 9.46 -5.09 -3.15
CA LEU A 132 8.05 -5.07 -2.81
C LEU A 132 7.85 -5.52 -1.36
N ILE A 133 7.09 -4.75 -0.59
CA ILE A 133 6.62 -5.12 0.75
C ILE A 133 5.10 -5.19 0.71
N LEU A 134 4.57 -6.41 0.70
CA LEU A 134 3.15 -6.71 0.64
C LEU A 134 2.62 -7.03 2.04
N GLY A 135 1.78 -6.16 2.58
CA GLY A 135 1.08 -6.38 3.84
C GLY A 135 -0.29 -7.03 3.59
N THR A 136 -0.64 -8.02 4.39
CA THR A 136 -1.93 -8.70 4.25
C THR A 136 -2.55 -9.04 5.60
N VAL A 137 -3.88 -9.14 5.60
CA VAL A 137 -4.64 -9.65 6.72
C VAL A 137 -5.00 -11.11 6.41
N CYS A 138 -4.45 -12.03 7.22
CA CYS A 138 -4.65 -13.47 7.09
C CYS A 138 -5.45 -13.96 8.28
N TYR A 139 -6.74 -14.14 8.15
CA TYR A 139 -7.51 -14.80 9.18
C TYR A 139 -7.28 -16.31 9.11
N PRO A 140 -7.20 -17.02 10.26
CA PRO A 140 -7.22 -18.48 10.26
C PRO A 140 -8.46 -19.00 9.54
N ALA A 141 -8.33 -20.08 8.77
CA ALA A 141 -9.43 -20.66 7.99
C ALA A 141 -10.71 -20.90 8.82
N ALA A 142 -10.56 -21.24 10.10
CA ALA A 142 -11.69 -21.40 11.03
C ALA A 142 -12.45 -20.08 11.27
N VAL A 143 -11.78 -18.94 11.30
CA VAL A 143 -12.41 -17.61 11.47
C VAL A 143 -13.16 -17.22 10.19
N ASN A 144 -12.56 -17.46 9.03
CA ASN A 144 -13.20 -17.23 7.74
C ASN A 144 -14.45 -18.11 7.55
N ALA A 145 -14.39 -19.39 7.96
CA ALA A 145 -15.54 -20.29 7.92
C ALA A 145 -16.69 -19.83 8.82
N ILE A 146 -16.40 -19.33 10.01
CA ILE A 146 -17.42 -18.79 10.94
C ILE A 146 -17.99 -17.47 10.40
N ALA A 147 -17.17 -16.59 9.86
CA ALA A 147 -17.61 -15.32 9.26
C ALA A 147 -18.52 -15.59 8.07
N GLY A 148 -18.19 -16.54 7.17
CA GLY A 148 -19.01 -16.95 6.05
C GLY A 148 -20.36 -17.60 6.44
N MET A 149 -20.44 -18.24 7.62
CA MET A 149 -21.70 -18.77 8.16
C MET A 149 -22.62 -17.70 8.75
N LEU A 150 -22.08 -16.56 9.17
CA LEU A 150 -22.80 -15.50 9.84
C LEU A 150 -23.21 -14.35 8.92
N SER A 151 -22.60 -14.21 7.77
CA SER A 151 -22.93 -13.17 6.78
C SER A 151 -23.63 -13.78 5.57
N SER A 152 -24.91 -13.43 5.38
CA SER A 152 -25.67 -13.74 4.18
C SER A 152 -25.25 -12.93 2.94
N ASP A 153 -24.43 -11.90 3.13
CA ASP A 153 -23.90 -10.99 2.11
C ASP A 153 -22.35 -11.06 2.08
N ALA A 154 -21.82 -12.29 2.18
CA ALA A 154 -20.40 -12.50 1.94
C ALA A 154 -20.12 -12.19 0.46
N GLU A 155 -19.86 -10.91 0.14
CA GLU A 155 -18.98 -10.60 -1.00
C GLU A 155 -17.78 -11.55 -0.88
N GLU A 156 -17.45 -12.21 -1.98
CA GLU A 156 -16.39 -13.22 -2.05
C GLU A 156 -15.03 -12.58 -1.66
N ASN A 157 -14.84 -12.39 -0.36
CA ASN A 157 -13.53 -12.04 0.19
C ASN A 157 -12.66 -13.28 0.01
N HIS A 158 -11.86 -13.30 -1.06
CA HIS A 158 -10.87 -14.33 -1.28
C HIS A 158 -9.88 -14.30 -0.12
N PRO A 159 -9.81 -15.37 0.71
CA PRO A 159 -8.87 -15.40 1.80
C PRO A 159 -7.47 -15.39 1.21
N PHE A 160 -6.60 -14.53 1.74
CA PHE A 160 -5.19 -14.54 1.35
C PHE A 160 -4.62 -15.95 1.48
N GLN A 161 -4.14 -16.48 0.37
CA GLN A 161 -3.44 -17.75 0.29
C GLN A 161 -1.97 -17.48 0.00
N ARG A 162 -1.11 -17.82 0.96
CA ARG A 162 0.32 -17.50 0.90
C ARG A 162 1.00 -18.10 -0.33
N ASP A 163 0.70 -19.36 -0.61
CA ASP A 163 1.40 -20.12 -1.64
C ASP A 163 0.95 -19.65 -3.05
N ASP A 164 -0.35 -19.41 -3.23
CA ASP A 164 -0.90 -18.85 -4.48
C ASP A 164 -0.35 -17.42 -4.73
N THR A 165 -0.27 -16.58 -3.68
CA THR A 165 0.31 -15.24 -3.80
C THR A 165 1.80 -15.30 -4.15
N ALA A 166 2.54 -16.27 -3.62
CA ALA A 166 3.95 -16.43 -3.96
C ALA A 166 4.13 -16.88 -5.43
N GLU A 167 3.25 -17.72 -5.95
CA GLU A 167 3.23 -18.12 -7.35
C GLU A 167 2.92 -16.92 -8.25
N MET A 168 1.87 -16.15 -7.97
CA MET A 168 1.53 -14.91 -8.70
C MET A 168 2.69 -13.91 -8.72
N LEU A 169 3.38 -13.74 -7.60
CA LEU A 169 4.57 -12.89 -7.53
C LEU A 169 5.68 -13.39 -8.45
N GLY A 170 5.93 -14.72 -8.45
CA GLY A 170 6.91 -15.32 -9.35
C GLY A 170 6.58 -15.08 -10.83
N GLU A 171 5.30 -15.21 -11.22
CA GLU A 171 4.82 -14.93 -12.59
C GLU A 171 5.01 -13.45 -12.97
N CYS A 172 4.90 -12.52 -12.01
CA CYS A 172 5.14 -11.09 -12.20
C CYS A 172 6.63 -10.70 -12.17
N GLY A 173 7.55 -11.68 -12.11
CA GLY A 173 9.00 -11.45 -12.15
C GLY A 173 9.62 -11.06 -10.81
N PHE A 174 8.99 -11.45 -9.70
CA PHE A 174 9.58 -11.32 -8.37
C PHE A 174 10.32 -12.59 -7.97
N GLU A 175 11.39 -12.41 -7.21
CA GLU A 175 12.24 -13.47 -6.67
C GLU A 175 12.54 -13.25 -5.18
N ASN A 176 13.18 -14.20 -4.53
CA ASN A 176 13.55 -14.14 -3.11
C ASN A 176 12.36 -13.86 -2.20
N ILE A 177 11.20 -14.44 -2.53
CA ILE A 177 9.93 -14.22 -1.84
C ILE A 177 10.00 -14.80 -0.43
N THR A 178 9.79 -13.96 0.56
CA THR A 178 9.85 -14.34 1.98
C THR A 178 8.56 -13.95 2.69
N TRP A 179 8.00 -14.88 3.46
CA TRP A 179 6.81 -14.66 4.28
C TRP A 179 7.14 -14.52 5.74
N GLN A 180 6.58 -13.50 6.39
CA GLN A 180 6.71 -13.27 7.83
C GLN A 180 5.34 -13.07 8.47
N ARG A 181 4.96 -13.98 9.34
CA ARG A 181 3.79 -13.84 10.19
C ARG A 181 4.08 -12.81 11.28
N THR A 182 3.29 -11.74 11.38
CA THR A 182 3.59 -10.61 12.27
C THR A 182 2.64 -10.47 13.45
N GLY A 183 1.58 -11.29 13.49
CA GLY A 183 0.60 -11.29 14.56
C GLY A 183 -0.55 -12.25 14.30
N PHE A 184 -1.60 -12.18 15.12
CA PHE A 184 -2.83 -12.92 14.86
C PHE A 184 -3.54 -12.25 13.66
N GLY A 185 -3.65 -13.00 12.58
CA GLY A 185 -4.34 -12.54 11.38
C GLY A 185 -3.61 -11.48 10.54
N THR A 186 -2.29 -11.29 10.74
CA THR A 186 -1.50 -10.38 9.89
C THR A 186 -0.18 -11.00 9.46
N GLY A 187 0.26 -10.67 8.26
CA GLY A 187 1.55 -11.09 7.71
C GLY A 187 2.11 -10.08 6.71
N VAL A 188 3.39 -10.21 6.45
CA VAL A 188 4.10 -9.41 5.47
C VAL A 188 4.86 -10.33 4.54
N MET A 189 4.71 -10.14 3.24
CA MET A 189 5.50 -10.80 2.22
C MET A 189 6.48 -9.79 1.63
N ILE A 190 7.73 -10.18 1.54
CA ILE A 190 8.80 -9.38 0.98
C ILE A 190 9.29 -10.10 -0.27
N ALA A 191 9.43 -9.36 -1.37
CA ALA A 191 9.90 -9.87 -2.64
C ALA A 191 10.76 -8.82 -3.34
N TRP A 192 11.64 -9.26 -4.24
CA TRP A 192 12.48 -8.37 -5.03
C TRP A 192 12.20 -8.58 -6.51
N LYS A 193 12.10 -7.48 -7.24
CA LYS A 193 12.02 -7.57 -8.70
C LYS A 193 13.32 -8.18 -9.24
N HIS A 194 13.20 -9.18 -10.11
CA HIS A 194 14.34 -9.85 -10.73
C HIS A 194 15.33 -8.84 -11.33
N LYS A 195 16.61 -9.04 -11.03
CA LYS A 195 17.71 -8.26 -11.59
C LYS A 195 18.44 -9.12 -12.61
N PRO A 196 18.27 -8.86 -13.92
CA PRO A 196 18.93 -9.68 -14.94
C PRO A 196 20.44 -9.66 -14.78
N ASN A 197 21.04 -10.82 -14.85
CA ASN A 197 22.48 -10.99 -14.82
C ASN A 197 23.12 -10.42 -16.11
N VAL A 198 24.38 -9.99 -16.02
CA VAL A 198 25.14 -9.44 -17.18
C VAL A 198 25.14 -10.39 -18.38
N ASN A 199 25.07 -11.71 -18.15
CA ASN A 199 25.02 -12.72 -19.19
C ASN A 199 23.64 -12.81 -19.88
N GLU A 200 22.54 -12.54 -19.17
CA GLU A 200 21.18 -12.51 -19.72
C GLU A 200 20.98 -11.28 -20.60
N MET A 201 21.59 -10.15 -20.25
CA MET A 201 21.54 -8.93 -21.07
C MET A 201 22.28 -9.09 -22.42
N ARG A 202 23.29 -9.99 -22.51
CA ARG A 202 24.04 -10.26 -23.76
C ARG A 202 23.32 -11.19 -24.71
N ASN A 203 22.38 -11.98 -24.24
CA ASN A 203 21.67 -12.97 -25.08
C ASN A 203 20.36 -12.40 -25.69
N ASN A 204 19.90 -11.25 -25.26
CA ASN A 204 18.64 -10.60 -25.69
C ASN A 204 18.90 -9.36 -26.58
N GLY A 205 20.08 -9.10 -27.00
CA GLY A 205 20.50 -8.06 -27.97
C GLY A 205 21.10 -8.70 -29.19
#